data_bce40b9a3873e2b36bfb5c8e9aad73e0
#
_entry.id   bce40b9a3873e2b36bfb5c8e9aad73e0
#
_cell.length_a   1.000
_cell.length_b   1.000
_cell.length_c   1.000
_cell.angle_alpha   90.00
_cell.angle_beta   90.00
_cell.angle_gamma   90.00
#
_symmetry.space_group_name_H-M   'P 1'
#
loop_
_entity.id
_entity.type
_entity.pdbx_description
1 polymer ?
#
loop_
_entity_poly.entity_id
_entity_poly.type
_entity_poly.pdbx_seq_one_letter_code
_entity_poly.pdbx_strand_id
1 'polypeptide(L)'
;ITDPVLKNCDSVTVYHTYPHIDLYETGERSAKLLLKIMDGKAKPVTVRARIPALVRGDELKTKTGIFGKRVAEAVAVENSATGLSAGIFIGNPFTDVPDVSSNVIISTNDDEKLAVDTATKIAAEFWRDREKMQAFLTSVPDAVAQACAAKSGTTILVDAADATSSGACGDSNVVLAELIKQG
;
A
#
# COMPACT_ATOMS: atom_id res chain seq x y z
N ILE A 1 -2.34 4.27 7.95
CA ILE A 1 -3.05 5.46 8.41
C ILE A 1 -3.68 5.20 9.77
N THR A 2 -3.62 6.14 10.70
CA THR A 2 -4.06 6.00 12.08
C THR A 2 -5.35 6.78 12.36
N ASP A 3 -6.04 6.47 13.45
CA ASP A 3 -7.26 7.18 13.87
C ASP A 3 -7.05 8.69 14.06
N PRO A 4 -5.97 9.16 14.70
CA PRO A 4 -5.72 10.60 14.83
C PRO A 4 -5.64 11.32 13.48
N VAL A 5 -5.07 10.72 12.45
CA VAL A 5 -5.01 11.32 11.10
C VAL A 5 -6.43 11.49 10.55
N LEU A 6 -7.24 10.43 10.57
CA LEU A 6 -8.61 10.49 10.05
C LEU A 6 -9.53 11.44 10.80
N LYS A 7 -9.32 11.59 12.10
CA LYS A 7 -10.10 12.53 12.93
C LYS A 7 -9.77 14.01 12.67
N ASN A 8 -8.61 14.29 12.06
CA ASN A 8 -8.11 15.64 11.85
C ASN A 8 -7.99 16.02 10.37
N CYS A 9 -8.63 15.26 9.47
CA CYS A 9 -8.70 15.59 8.05
C CYS A 9 -10.10 15.33 7.50
N ASP A 10 -10.51 16.12 6.52
CA ASP A 10 -11.83 15.98 5.88
C ASP A 10 -11.84 14.80 4.89
N SER A 11 -10.71 14.54 4.24
CA SER A 11 -10.55 13.44 3.29
C SER A 11 -9.06 13.07 3.15
N VAL A 12 -8.80 11.92 2.54
CA VAL A 12 -7.45 11.40 2.31
C VAL A 12 -7.34 10.94 0.86
N THR A 13 -6.33 11.44 0.16
CA THR A 13 -6.00 10.97 -1.20
C THR A 13 -4.92 9.90 -1.13
N VAL A 14 -5.04 8.90 -2.02
CA VAL A 14 -4.16 7.72 -2.05
C VAL A 14 -3.56 7.58 -3.44
N TYR A 15 -2.34 7.06 -3.54
CA TYR A 15 -1.78 6.62 -4.81
C TYR A 15 -2.64 5.50 -5.42
N HIS A 16 -2.84 5.56 -6.73
CA HIS A 16 -3.55 4.52 -7.48
C HIS A 16 -2.60 3.53 -8.17
N THR A 17 -1.30 3.72 -7.99
CA THR A 17 -0.28 2.84 -8.59
C THR A 17 0.70 2.29 -7.56
N TYR A 18 1.12 1.06 -7.80
CA TYR A 18 2.23 0.44 -7.11
C TYR A 18 3.09 -0.35 -8.14
N PRO A 19 4.37 -0.02 -8.33
CA PRO A 19 5.11 1.11 -7.73
C PRO A 19 4.47 2.47 -8.03
N HIS A 20 4.70 3.46 -7.17
CA HIS A 20 4.11 4.79 -7.30
C HIS A 20 4.70 5.55 -8.49
N ILE A 21 3.88 5.77 -9.52
CA ILE A 21 4.22 6.56 -10.72
C ILE A 21 3.22 7.71 -10.95
N ASP A 22 2.18 7.81 -10.14
CA ASP A 22 1.10 8.79 -10.19
C ASP A 22 1.22 9.89 -9.13
N LEU A 23 2.47 10.32 -8.82
CA LEU A 23 2.73 11.33 -7.79
C LEU A 23 2.08 12.68 -8.12
N TYR A 24 2.26 13.15 -9.37
CA TYR A 24 1.68 14.42 -9.82
C TYR A 24 0.15 14.37 -9.81
N GLU A 25 -0.42 13.34 -10.40
CA GLU A 25 -1.88 13.13 -10.48
C GLU A 25 -2.52 13.00 -9.10
N THR A 26 -1.84 12.37 -8.16
CA THR A 26 -2.30 12.25 -6.76
C THR A 26 -2.31 13.61 -6.09
N GLY A 27 -1.27 14.42 -6.27
CA GLY A 27 -1.22 15.80 -5.77
C GLY A 27 -2.30 16.68 -6.40
N GLU A 28 -2.52 16.57 -7.71
CA GLU A 28 -3.56 17.30 -8.43
C GLU A 28 -4.96 16.94 -7.93
N ARG A 29 -5.26 15.63 -7.74
CA ARG A 29 -6.55 15.17 -7.17
C ARG A 29 -6.77 15.73 -5.78
N SER A 30 -5.74 15.69 -4.94
CA SER A 30 -5.78 16.23 -3.58
C SER A 30 -6.09 17.72 -3.57
N ALA A 31 -5.40 18.51 -4.39
CA ALA A 31 -5.62 19.96 -4.51
C ALA A 31 -7.02 20.29 -5.03
N LYS A 32 -7.49 19.59 -6.06
CA LYS A 32 -8.84 19.77 -6.60
C LYS A 32 -9.91 19.44 -5.56
N LEU A 33 -9.72 18.38 -4.77
CA LEU A 33 -10.67 18.03 -3.70
C LEU A 33 -10.67 19.10 -2.60
N LEU A 34 -9.50 19.56 -2.15
CA LEU A 34 -9.39 20.63 -1.17
C LEU A 34 -10.16 21.88 -1.61
N LEU A 35 -9.97 22.33 -2.85
CA LEU A 35 -10.68 23.48 -3.39
C LEU A 35 -12.21 23.28 -3.41
N LYS A 36 -12.69 22.08 -3.77
CA LYS A 36 -14.13 21.75 -3.73
C LYS A 36 -14.69 21.84 -2.30
N ILE A 37 -13.93 21.39 -1.31
CA ILE A 37 -14.34 21.45 0.10
C ILE A 37 -14.38 22.91 0.55
N MET A 38 -13.34 23.68 0.28
CA MET A 38 -13.26 25.11 0.65
C MET A 38 -14.38 25.95 0.00
N ASP A 39 -14.75 25.63 -1.23
CA ASP A 39 -15.87 26.29 -1.94
C ASP A 39 -17.25 25.82 -1.45
N GLY A 40 -17.34 24.89 -0.51
CA GLY A 40 -18.62 24.29 -0.07
C GLY A 40 -19.28 23.39 -1.11
N LYS A 41 -18.56 23.00 -2.17
CA LYS A 41 -19.06 22.13 -3.25
C LYS A 41 -18.93 20.64 -2.95
N ALA A 42 -18.16 20.28 -1.93
CA ALA A 42 -18.03 18.91 -1.45
C ALA A 42 -18.16 18.86 0.06
N LYS A 43 -18.86 17.81 0.53
CA LYS A 43 -19.12 17.52 1.93
C LYS A 43 -18.67 16.08 2.22
N PRO A 44 -17.37 15.88 2.47
CA PRO A 44 -16.82 14.53 2.57
C PRO A 44 -17.40 13.73 3.73
N VAL A 45 -17.83 12.52 3.42
CA VAL A 45 -18.03 11.44 4.38
C VAL A 45 -16.95 10.40 4.11
N THR A 46 -16.03 10.24 5.04
CA THR A 46 -14.87 9.35 4.89
C THR A 46 -15.01 8.12 5.76
N VAL A 47 -14.97 6.95 5.14
CA VAL A 47 -15.06 5.64 5.78
C VAL A 47 -13.75 4.91 5.64
N ARG A 48 -13.29 4.29 6.73
CA ARG A 48 -12.14 3.39 6.75
C ARG A 48 -12.57 1.96 7.08
N ALA A 49 -12.20 1.00 6.26
CA ALA A 49 -12.21 -0.41 6.59
C ALA A 49 -10.77 -0.87 6.89
N ARG A 50 -10.52 -1.27 8.12
CA ARG A 50 -9.22 -1.77 8.57
C ARG A 50 -9.09 -3.27 8.25
N ILE A 51 -7.95 -3.65 7.66
CA ILE A 51 -7.64 -5.04 7.31
C ILE A 51 -6.39 -5.44 8.11
N PRO A 52 -6.47 -6.41 9.04
CA PRO A 52 -5.33 -6.86 9.85
C PRO A 52 -4.39 -7.75 9.02
N ALA A 53 -3.90 -7.23 7.90
CA ALA A 53 -3.00 -7.91 6.98
C ALA A 53 -1.86 -7.00 6.58
N LEU A 54 -0.65 -7.57 6.56
CA LEU A 54 0.54 -7.01 5.93
C LEU A 54 0.80 -7.83 4.68
N VAL A 55 1.03 -7.16 3.57
CA VAL A 55 1.24 -7.80 2.26
C VAL A 55 2.45 -7.20 1.56
N ARG A 56 3.11 -8.01 0.74
CA ARG A 56 4.23 -7.60 -0.10
C ARG A 56 4.39 -8.58 -1.26
N GLY A 57 5.13 -8.17 -2.29
CA GLY A 57 5.44 -9.05 -3.42
C GLY A 57 4.83 -8.58 -4.73
N ASP A 58 4.96 -9.42 -5.74
CA ASP A 58 4.64 -9.07 -7.13
C ASP A 58 3.15 -8.82 -7.36
N GLU A 59 2.30 -9.47 -6.60
CA GLU A 59 0.84 -9.29 -6.68
C GLU A 59 0.35 -7.91 -6.24
N LEU A 60 1.24 -7.09 -5.64
CA LEU A 60 0.95 -5.69 -5.34
C LEU A 60 1.13 -4.76 -6.54
N LYS A 61 1.81 -5.18 -7.60
CA LYS A 61 1.95 -4.38 -8.81
C LYS A 61 0.58 -4.11 -9.43
N THR A 62 0.15 -2.86 -9.43
CA THR A 62 -1.21 -2.50 -9.89
C THR A 62 -1.46 -2.84 -11.34
N LYS A 63 -0.42 -2.88 -12.18
CA LYS A 63 -0.54 -3.22 -13.61
C LYS A 63 -0.80 -4.71 -13.86
N THR A 64 -0.29 -5.59 -13.05
CA THR A 64 -0.26 -7.04 -13.31
C THR A 64 -0.83 -7.91 -12.19
N GLY A 65 -0.81 -7.40 -10.96
CA GLY A 65 -1.17 -8.16 -9.77
C GLY A 65 -2.64 -8.06 -9.37
N ILE A 66 -3.01 -8.89 -8.41
CA ILE A 66 -4.37 -8.94 -7.82
C ILE A 66 -4.75 -7.60 -7.17
N PHE A 67 -3.79 -6.92 -6.54
CA PHE A 67 -4.00 -5.62 -5.92
C PHE A 67 -4.54 -4.57 -6.89
N GLY A 68 -4.09 -4.60 -8.15
CA GLY A 68 -4.57 -3.69 -9.18
C GLY A 68 -6.08 -3.77 -9.43
N LYS A 69 -6.68 -4.94 -9.27
CA LYS A 69 -8.14 -5.10 -9.37
C LYS A 69 -8.86 -4.37 -8.24
N ARG A 70 -8.32 -4.43 -7.02
CA ARG A 70 -8.88 -3.75 -5.85
C ARG A 70 -8.74 -2.24 -5.99
N VAL A 71 -7.60 -1.77 -6.49
CA VAL A 71 -7.40 -0.34 -6.79
C VAL A 71 -8.37 0.14 -7.87
N ALA A 72 -8.57 -0.64 -8.93
CA ALA A 72 -9.52 -0.29 -9.99
C ALA A 72 -10.97 -0.15 -9.47
N GLU A 73 -11.39 -1.00 -8.52
CA GLU A 73 -12.70 -0.89 -7.87
C GLU A 73 -12.82 0.41 -7.05
N ALA A 74 -11.77 0.78 -6.31
CA ALA A 74 -11.73 2.03 -5.58
C ALA A 74 -11.80 3.24 -6.53
N VAL A 75 -11.00 3.24 -7.60
CA VAL A 75 -10.99 4.29 -8.63
C VAL A 75 -12.36 4.44 -9.31
N ALA A 76 -13.06 3.34 -9.55
CA ALA A 76 -14.40 3.38 -10.13
C ALA A 76 -15.39 4.14 -9.22
N VAL A 77 -15.27 3.98 -7.90
CA VAL A 77 -16.10 4.73 -6.94
C VAL A 77 -15.66 6.19 -6.83
N GLU A 78 -14.36 6.48 -6.81
CA GLU A 78 -13.85 7.85 -6.84
C GLU A 78 -14.42 8.63 -8.05
N ASN A 79 -14.56 7.98 -9.20
CA ASN A 79 -15.07 8.56 -10.43
C ASN A 79 -16.61 8.50 -10.56
N SER A 80 -17.34 8.03 -9.55
CA SER A 80 -18.79 8.01 -9.54
C SER A 80 -19.38 9.39 -9.25
N ALA A 81 -20.70 9.52 -9.37
CA ALA A 81 -21.42 10.79 -9.18
C ALA A 81 -21.17 11.42 -7.80
N THR A 82 -21.07 10.61 -6.75
CA THR A 82 -20.83 11.05 -5.37
C THR A 82 -19.42 10.76 -4.88
N GLY A 83 -18.55 10.15 -5.69
CA GLY A 83 -17.17 9.86 -5.33
C GLY A 83 -16.31 11.11 -5.18
N LEU A 84 -15.43 11.12 -4.18
CA LEU A 84 -14.49 12.21 -3.93
C LEU A 84 -13.04 11.73 -3.90
N SER A 85 -12.76 10.68 -3.15
CA SER A 85 -11.44 10.03 -3.07
C SER A 85 -11.60 8.59 -2.62
N ALA A 86 -10.82 7.69 -3.21
CA ALA A 86 -10.87 6.28 -2.84
C ALA A 86 -9.52 5.60 -3.07
N GLY A 87 -9.14 4.68 -2.17
CA GLY A 87 -7.93 3.90 -2.36
C GLY A 87 -7.62 2.97 -1.21
N ILE A 88 -6.44 2.34 -1.32
CA ILE A 88 -6.00 1.32 -0.39
C ILE A 88 -4.59 1.65 0.09
N PHE A 89 -4.44 1.81 1.39
CA PHE A 89 -3.13 1.86 2.05
C PHE A 89 -2.71 0.46 2.41
N ILE A 90 -1.59 0.02 1.89
CA ILE A 90 -0.98 -1.25 2.26
C ILE A 90 -0.30 -1.06 3.61
N GLY A 91 -0.53 -1.99 4.54
CA GLY A 91 0.22 -2.05 5.79
C GLY A 91 1.71 -2.25 5.50
N ASN A 92 2.54 -1.33 5.98
CA ASN A 92 3.98 -1.38 5.75
C ASN A 92 4.62 -2.45 6.65
N PRO A 93 5.19 -3.54 6.09
CA PRO A 93 5.79 -4.63 6.88
C PRO A 93 7.11 -4.25 7.56
N PHE A 94 7.68 -3.07 7.25
CA PHE A 94 8.94 -2.59 7.82
C PHE A 94 8.74 -1.65 9.01
N THR A 95 7.49 -1.40 9.40
CA THR A 95 7.15 -0.49 10.50
C THR A 95 6.52 -1.27 11.64
N ASP A 96 7.16 -1.23 12.81
CA ASP A 96 6.64 -1.85 14.03
C ASP A 96 5.87 -0.82 14.88
N VAL A 97 4.58 -0.69 14.61
CA VAL A 97 3.68 0.18 15.36
C VAL A 97 2.35 -0.54 15.65
N PRO A 98 1.68 -0.24 16.77
CA PRO A 98 0.45 -0.93 17.17
C PRO A 98 -0.68 -0.85 16.14
N ASP A 99 -0.73 0.24 15.38
CA ASP A 99 -1.79 0.50 14.39
C ASP A 99 -1.47 -0.02 12.98
N VAL A 100 -0.35 -0.75 12.80
CA VAL A 100 0.02 -1.25 11.47
C VAL A 100 -1.06 -2.18 10.92
N SER A 101 -1.56 -1.85 9.74
CA SER A 101 -2.59 -2.62 9.04
C SER A 101 -2.76 -2.09 7.62
N SER A 102 -3.31 -2.90 6.74
CA SER A 102 -3.83 -2.39 5.48
C SER A 102 -5.18 -1.70 5.72
N ASN A 103 -5.52 -0.70 4.91
CA ASN A 103 -6.74 0.06 5.09
C ASN A 103 -7.35 0.40 3.73
N VAL A 104 -8.65 0.23 3.59
CA VAL A 104 -9.43 0.81 2.50
C VAL A 104 -10.03 2.11 3.00
N ILE A 105 -9.86 3.18 2.24
CA ILE A 105 -10.44 4.49 2.56
C ILE A 105 -11.26 4.95 1.38
N ILE A 106 -12.51 5.27 1.65
CA ILE A 106 -13.48 5.77 0.67
C ILE A 106 -14.07 7.07 1.21
N SER A 107 -13.96 8.12 0.42
CA SER A 107 -14.60 9.41 0.70
C SER A 107 -15.63 9.70 -0.39
N THR A 108 -16.86 9.98 0.02
CA THR A 108 -17.97 10.33 -0.86
C THR A 108 -18.57 11.68 -0.47
N ASN A 109 -19.29 12.31 -1.38
CA ASN A 109 -20.01 13.55 -1.15
C ASN A 109 -21.39 13.25 -0.56
N ASP A 110 -21.48 13.25 0.79
CA ASP A 110 -22.73 13.02 1.55
C ASP A 110 -23.43 11.68 1.22
N ASP A 111 -22.65 10.64 0.85
CA ASP A 111 -23.17 9.30 0.52
C ASP A 111 -22.45 8.23 1.37
N GLU A 112 -22.80 8.19 2.67
CA GLU A 112 -22.20 7.25 3.63
C GLU A 112 -22.43 5.80 3.23
N LYS A 113 -23.60 5.49 2.67
CA LYS A 113 -23.95 4.12 2.28
C LYS A 113 -22.99 3.59 1.21
N LEU A 114 -22.75 4.36 0.15
CA LEU A 114 -21.81 3.98 -0.89
C LEU A 114 -20.40 3.80 -0.32
N ALA A 115 -19.97 4.70 0.56
CA ALA A 115 -18.65 4.63 1.19
C ALA A 115 -18.48 3.35 2.05
N VAL A 116 -19.46 3.02 2.90
CA VAL A 116 -19.45 1.82 3.75
C VAL A 116 -19.50 0.54 2.92
N ASP A 117 -20.43 0.44 1.98
CA ASP A 117 -20.61 -0.76 1.15
C ASP A 117 -19.34 -1.05 0.34
N THR A 118 -18.76 -0.01 -0.26
CA THR A 118 -17.53 -0.14 -1.05
C THR A 118 -16.32 -0.51 -0.20
N ALA A 119 -16.10 0.22 0.90
CA ALA A 119 -14.96 -0.04 1.78
C ALA A 119 -15.00 -1.48 2.33
N THR A 120 -16.18 -1.92 2.76
CA THR A 120 -16.40 -3.27 3.29
C THR A 120 -16.16 -4.34 2.24
N LYS A 121 -16.71 -4.15 1.03
CA LYS A 121 -16.52 -5.10 -0.08
C LYS A 121 -15.04 -5.25 -0.43
N ILE A 122 -14.35 -4.14 -0.70
CA ILE A 122 -12.94 -4.17 -1.08
C ILE A 122 -12.09 -4.78 0.03
N ALA A 123 -12.35 -4.44 1.30
CA ALA A 123 -11.62 -5.00 2.43
C ALA A 123 -11.81 -6.52 2.57
N ALA A 124 -13.04 -7.01 2.39
CA ALA A 124 -13.31 -8.44 2.44
C ALA A 124 -12.61 -9.21 1.30
N GLU A 125 -12.60 -8.64 0.11
CA GLU A 125 -11.93 -9.25 -1.04
C GLU A 125 -10.40 -9.20 -0.92
N PHE A 126 -9.85 -8.10 -0.41
CA PHE A 126 -8.42 -8.00 -0.07
C PHE A 126 -8.03 -9.05 0.98
N TRP A 127 -8.81 -9.18 2.05
CA TRP A 127 -8.59 -10.20 3.08
C TRP A 127 -8.60 -11.61 2.52
N ARG A 128 -9.54 -11.93 1.64
CA ARG A 128 -9.61 -13.23 0.96
C ARG A 128 -8.35 -13.53 0.13
N ASP A 129 -7.81 -12.52 -0.52
CA ASP A 129 -6.65 -12.68 -1.41
C ASP A 129 -5.29 -12.46 -0.71
N ARG A 130 -5.24 -12.13 0.60
CA ARG A 130 -4.03 -11.75 1.34
C ARG A 130 -2.89 -12.76 1.25
N GLU A 131 -3.19 -14.04 1.25
CA GLU A 131 -2.17 -15.11 1.17
C GLU A 131 -1.46 -15.12 -0.21
N LYS A 132 -2.16 -14.75 -1.27
CA LYS A 132 -1.59 -14.64 -2.61
C LYS A 132 -0.67 -13.42 -2.73
N MET A 133 -0.89 -12.41 -1.90
CA MET A 133 -0.10 -11.17 -1.87
C MET A 133 1.09 -11.27 -0.89
N GLN A 134 1.73 -12.44 -0.82
CA GLN A 134 2.94 -12.64 -0.03
C GLN A 134 4.14 -12.87 -0.95
N ALA A 135 5.31 -12.33 -0.58
CA ALA A 135 6.55 -12.57 -1.30
C ALA A 135 7.16 -13.93 -0.90
N PHE A 136 7.60 -14.67 -1.89
CA PHE A 136 8.53 -15.77 -1.63
C PHE A 136 9.91 -15.20 -1.34
N LEU A 137 10.45 -15.50 -0.17
CA LEU A 137 11.78 -15.07 0.24
C LEU A 137 12.75 -16.26 0.23
N THR A 138 13.91 -16.03 -0.38
CA THR A 138 15.03 -16.97 -0.30
C THR A 138 15.73 -16.77 1.05
N SER A 139 16.12 -17.85 1.72
CA SER A 139 16.91 -17.73 2.96
C SER A 139 18.25 -17.05 2.67
N VAL A 140 18.81 -16.34 3.65
CA VAL A 140 20.10 -15.65 3.47
C VAL A 140 21.22 -16.63 3.08
N PRO A 141 21.38 -17.80 3.72
CA PRO A 141 22.39 -18.78 3.31
C PRO A 141 22.22 -19.25 1.86
N ASP A 142 20.96 -19.53 1.43
CA ASP A 142 20.70 -20.00 0.07
C ASP A 142 20.91 -18.90 -0.96
N ALA A 143 20.52 -17.65 -0.64
CA ALA A 143 20.73 -16.51 -1.52
C ALA A 143 22.22 -16.24 -1.76
N VAL A 144 23.03 -16.30 -0.70
CA VAL A 144 24.49 -16.15 -0.79
C VAL A 144 25.10 -17.31 -1.57
N ALA A 145 24.71 -18.55 -1.29
CA ALA A 145 25.20 -19.71 -2.03
C ALA A 145 24.91 -19.60 -3.55
N GLN A 146 23.72 -19.15 -3.91
CA GLN A 146 23.36 -18.90 -5.31
C GLN A 146 24.21 -17.78 -5.93
N ALA A 147 24.46 -16.71 -5.18
CA ALA A 147 25.32 -15.61 -5.62
C ALA A 147 26.76 -16.07 -5.87
N CYS A 148 27.34 -16.83 -4.94
CA CYS A 148 28.69 -17.39 -5.08
C CYS A 148 28.81 -18.40 -6.24
N ALA A 149 27.75 -19.13 -6.53
CA ALA A 149 27.72 -20.08 -7.65
C ALA A 149 27.59 -19.42 -9.02
N ALA A 150 27.25 -18.13 -9.10
CA ALA A 150 27.06 -17.41 -10.35
C ALA A 150 28.41 -17.25 -11.09
N LYS A 151 28.49 -17.74 -12.34
CA LYS A 151 29.75 -17.76 -13.13
C LYS A 151 29.97 -16.47 -13.93
N SER A 152 28.97 -15.63 -14.06
CA SER A 152 29.04 -14.39 -14.84
C SER A 152 27.90 -13.44 -14.47
N GLY A 153 28.06 -12.17 -14.80
CA GLY A 153 27.08 -11.12 -14.54
C GLY A 153 27.19 -10.56 -13.12
N THR A 154 26.18 -9.76 -12.73
CA THR A 154 26.06 -9.17 -11.40
C THR A 154 24.89 -9.79 -10.66
N THR A 155 25.11 -10.31 -9.47
CA THR A 155 24.05 -10.77 -8.57
C THR A 155 23.74 -9.67 -7.58
N ILE A 156 22.47 -9.31 -7.46
CA ILE A 156 21.99 -8.32 -6.50
C ILE A 156 21.23 -9.07 -5.40
N LEU A 157 21.73 -8.96 -4.16
CA LEU A 157 21.04 -9.42 -2.96
C LEU A 157 20.27 -8.26 -2.36
N VAL A 158 18.97 -8.43 -2.16
CA VAL A 158 18.07 -7.40 -1.61
C VAL A 158 17.59 -7.86 -0.25
N ASP A 159 17.91 -7.07 0.79
CA ASP A 159 17.34 -7.29 2.12
C ASP A 159 15.84 -6.94 2.09
N ALA A 160 15.01 -7.92 2.37
CA ALA A 160 13.56 -7.78 2.32
C ALA A 160 12.95 -7.33 3.66
N ALA A 161 13.76 -7.07 4.68
CA ALA A 161 13.30 -6.72 6.02
C ALA A 161 13.83 -5.37 6.51
N ASP A 162 14.99 -4.90 6.02
CA ASP A 162 15.66 -3.71 6.51
C ASP A 162 15.65 -2.55 5.51
N ALA A 163 14.44 -2.17 5.07
CA ALA A 163 14.24 -1.07 4.12
C ALA A 163 14.10 0.28 4.85
N THR A 164 15.16 1.07 4.90
CA THR A 164 15.21 2.39 5.57
C THR A 164 14.19 3.39 5.04
N SER A 165 13.98 3.43 3.73
CA SER A 165 12.97 4.29 3.11
C SER A 165 11.54 3.97 3.54
N SER A 166 11.34 2.82 4.15
CA SER A 166 10.04 2.31 4.62
C SER A 166 9.94 2.27 6.15
N GLY A 167 10.94 2.79 6.87
CA GLY A 167 10.92 2.93 8.32
C GLY A 167 11.71 1.89 9.12
N ALA A 168 12.45 0.99 8.46
CA ALA A 168 13.39 0.10 9.14
C ALA A 168 14.69 0.83 9.54
N CYS A 169 15.47 0.26 10.46
CA CYS A 169 16.69 0.88 10.98
C CYS A 169 17.80 1.02 9.92
N GLY A 170 17.95 0.03 9.02
CA GLY A 170 19.00 0.00 8.00
C GLY A 170 20.37 -0.42 8.54
N ASP A 171 20.39 -1.17 9.61
CA ASP A 171 21.60 -1.61 10.30
C ASP A 171 21.83 -3.14 10.25
N SER A 172 21.02 -3.85 9.46
CA SER A 172 21.14 -5.29 9.28
C SER A 172 22.47 -5.65 8.59
N ASN A 173 23.26 -6.48 9.24
CA ASN A 173 24.51 -7.02 8.69
C ASN A 173 24.41 -8.50 8.29
N VAL A 174 23.22 -9.08 8.32
CA VAL A 174 23.00 -10.53 8.19
C VAL A 174 23.49 -11.05 6.83
N VAL A 175 23.21 -10.33 5.75
CA VAL A 175 23.67 -10.70 4.40
C VAL A 175 25.19 -10.59 4.29
N LEU A 176 25.77 -9.50 4.83
CA LEU A 176 27.23 -9.31 4.84
C LEU A 176 27.95 -10.40 5.64
N ALA A 177 27.43 -10.73 6.82
CA ALA A 177 28.01 -11.78 7.67
C ALA A 177 27.99 -13.14 6.95
N GLU A 178 26.90 -13.47 6.25
CA GLU A 178 26.82 -14.73 5.51
C GLU A 178 27.74 -14.74 4.27
N LEU A 179 27.89 -13.60 3.57
CA LEU A 179 28.87 -13.46 2.48
C LEU A 179 30.30 -13.72 2.97
N ILE A 180 30.69 -13.15 4.13
CA ILE A 180 32.01 -13.38 4.71
C ILE A 180 32.21 -14.85 5.10
N LYS A 181 31.18 -15.52 5.58
CA LYS A 181 31.22 -16.92 6.00
C LYS A 181 31.35 -17.90 4.83
N GLN A 182 30.72 -17.62 3.71
CA GLN A 182 30.72 -18.52 2.55
C GLN A 182 31.86 -18.22 1.54
N GLY A 183 32.55 -17.09 1.65
CA GLY A 183 33.68 -16.72 0.79
C GLY A 183 33.28 -15.87 -0.38
#